data_8afda24fca9bfdd59377eb61a0eef184
#
_entry.id   8afda24fca9bfdd59377eb61a0eef184
#
_cell.length_a   1.000
_cell.length_b   1.000
_cell.length_c   1.000
_cell.angle_alpha   90.00
_cell.angle_beta   90.00
_cell.angle_gamma   90.00
#
_symmetry.space_group_name_H-M   'P 1'
#
loop_
_entity.id
_entity.type
_entity.pdbx_description
1 polymer ?
#
loop_
_entity_poly.entity_id
_entity_poly.type
_entity_poly.pdbx_seq_one_letter_code
_entity_poly.pdbx_strand_id
1 'polypeptide(L)'
;MNPVLRKLRGVGFAAVMLVVLLMLNVALNPARFQPSSWGTLLGLAAPLIGAAVASAPVILAGRGGIDISVGPLMGFVNALVIQVLFLNLGVSSPWIIVPAALLVGAAVGAANGVLATILRIQPIVATLGTYLILTGVTLTILPAPIGPAPDWLKAMAGPLSVVPLALIGLCWLLIRRTPYHDLLMAVGSDDRAAYTAGVPVTRVRLIAYVLTGIFAASAGLMLTSLIGSADPNIGPTYTLIAIAAVALGGVSLAGGRGGLGGAAIGAIDIFLLQSLLTTFNVSTYVLQIAYGLILVIAVVLTAVQERLSRRKG
;
A
#
# COMPACT_ATOMS: atom_id res chain seq x y z
N MET A 1 16.40 -25.18 -13.30
CA MET A 1 16.23 -23.71 -13.53
C MET A 1 16.67 -22.99 -12.27
N ASN A 2 17.61 -22.06 -12.36
CA ASN A 2 18.27 -21.40 -11.23
C ASN A 2 17.22 -20.68 -10.36
N PRO A 3 17.18 -20.91 -9.00
CA PRO A 3 16.19 -20.30 -8.09
C PRO A 3 16.22 -18.76 -8.12
N VAL A 4 17.35 -18.16 -8.44
CA VAL A 4 17.51 -16.70 -8.63
C VAL A 4 16.71 -16.22 -9.85
N LEU A 5 16.76 -16.94 -10.97
CA LEU A 5 15.98 -16.61 -12.19
C LEU A 5 14.47 -16.76 -11.98
N ARG A 6 14.03 -17.63 -11.07
CA ARG A 6 12.62 -17.81 -10.71
C ARG A 6 12.10 -16.67 -9.81
N LYS A 7 12.95 -16.14 -8.92
CA LYS A 7 12.66 -14.94 -8.12
C LYS A 7 12.59 -13.66 -8.96
N LEU A 8 13.43 -13.58 -10.01
CA LEU A 8 13.49 -12.42 -10.90
C LEU A 8 12.33 -12.32 -11.90
N ARG A 9 11.55 -13.40 -12.14
CA ARG A 9 10.51 -13.38 -13.18
C ARG A 9 9.34 -12.44 -12.88
N GLY A 10 8.90 -12.31 -11.64
CA GLY A 10 7.82 -11.36 -11.26
C GLY A 10 8.34 -9.92 -11.12
N VAL A 11 9.39 -9.73 -10.34
CA VAL A 11 10.01 -8.41 -10.11
C VAL A 11 10.78 -7.94 -11.36
N GLY A 12 11.26 -8.87 -12.20
CA GLY A 12 12.00 -8.54 -13.42
C GLY A 12 11.18 -7.78 -14.45
N PHE A 13 9.89 -8.13 -14.62
CA PHE A 13 8.98 -7.38 -15.49
C PHE A 13 8.77 -5.95 -14.97
N ALA A 14 8.47 -5.80 -13.69
CA ALA A 14 8.31 -4.48 -13.05
C ALA A 14 9.60 -3.66 -13.15
N ALA A 15 10.78 -4.27 -12.93
CA ALA A 15 12.05 -3.58 -13.05
C ALA A 15 12.37 -3.10 -14.49
N VAL A 16 12.03 -3.90 -15.50
CA VAL A 16 12.17 -3.48 -16.91
C VAL A 16 11.18 -2.35 -17.22
N MET A 17 9.94 -2.48 -16.76
CA MET A 17 8.90 -1.46 -16.93
C MET A 17 9.30 -0.14 -16.27
N LEU A 18 9.87 -0.20 -15.05
CA LEU A 18 10.43 0.96 -14.35
C LEU A 18 11.44 1.70 -15.20
N VAL A 19 12.43 0.97 -15.76
CA VAL A 19 13.48 1.59 -16.58
C VAL A 19 12.89 2.23 -17.84
N VAL A 20 11.99 1.52 -18.54
CA VAL A 20 11.35 2.02 -19.76
C VAL A 20 10.50 3.27 -19.46
N LEU A 21 9.66 3.22 -18.43
CA LEU A 21 8.83 4.35 -18.05
C LEU A 21 9.66 5.54 -17.59
N LEU A 22 10.73 5.30 -16.85
CA LEU A 22 11.64 6.37 -16.42
C LEU A 22 12.32 7.03 -17.63
N MET A 23 12.85 6.24 -18.57
CA MET A 23 13.46 6.76 -19.79
C MET A 23 12.47 7.60 -20.61
N LEU A 24 11.23 7.11 -20.77
CA LEU A 24 10.20 7.84 -21.51
C LEU A 24 9.84 9.16 -20.81
N ASN A 25 9.68 9.15 -19.48
CA ASN A 25 9.40 10.37 -18.72
C ASN A 25 10.53 11.40 -18.81
N VAL A 26 11.79 10.95 -18.68
CA VAL A 26 12.97 11.83 -18.83
C VAL A 26 13.06 12.40 -20.25
N ALA A 27 12.79 11.59 -21.27
CA ALA A 27 12.86 12.02 -22.67
C ALA A 27 11.74 13.02 -23.03
N LEU A 28 10.51 12.79 -22.55
CA LEU A 28 9.33 13.59 -22.90
C LEU A 28 9.13 14.80 -21.99
N ASN A 29 9.65 14.77 -20.76
CA ASN A 29 9.53 15.87 -19.80
C ASN A 29 10.82 16.04 -18.97
N PRO A 30 11.95 16.41 -19.61
CA PRO A 30 13.24 16.51 -18.93
C PRO A 30 13.24 17.52 -17.78
N ALA A 31 12.47 18.61 -17.90
CA ALA A 31 12.38 19.63 -16.86
C ALA A 31 11.81 19.09 -15.53
N ARG A 32 10.83 18.19 -15.59
CA ARG A 32 10.21 17.58 -14.41
C ARG A 32 11.13 16.57 -13.73
N PHE A 33 12.00 15.91 -14.49
CA PHE A 33 12.89 14.84 -14.01
C PHE A 33 14.34 15.29 -13.76
N GLN A 34 14.56 16.59 -13.64
CA GLN A 34 15.86 17.13 -13.22
C GLN A 34 16.20 16.68 -11.79
N PRO A 35 17.48 16.52 -11.44
CA PRO A 35 17.92 16.11 -10.09
C PRO A 35 17.35 16.99 -8.97
N SER A 36 17.18 18.29 -9.21
CA SER A 36 16.55 19.23 -8.27
C SER A 36 15.08 18.91 -7.97
N SER A 37 14.39 18.20 -8.86
CA SER A 37 12.97 17.87 -8.73
C SER A 37 12.74 16.48 -8.09
N TRP A 38 13.77 15.67 -7.89
CA TRP A 38 13.60 14.28 -7.38
C TRP A 38 12.95 14.23 -6.01
N GLY A 39 13.26 15.18 -5.12
CA GLY A 39 12.60 15.27 -3.83
C GLY A 39 11.10 15.50 -3.94
N THR A 40 10.67 16.37 -4.85
CA THR A 40 9.26 16.63 -5.13
C THR A 40 8.58 15.41 -5.76
N LEU A 41 9.24 14.75 -6.72
CA LEU A 41 8.72 13.51 -7.34
C LEU A 41 8.54 12.40 -6.31
N LEU A 42 9.49 12.26 -5.38
CA LEU A 42 9.37 11.30 -4.29
C LEU A 42 8.18 11.63 -3.38
N GLY A 43 8.00 12.91 -3.02
CA GLY A 43 6.85 13.37 -2.25
C GLY A 43 5.51 13.05 -2.91
N LEU A 44 5.41 13.26 -4.22
CA LEU A 44 4.23 12.92 -5.01
C LEU A 44 3.95 11.41 -5.07
N ALA A 45 4.99 10.59 -5.15
CA ALA A 45 4.88 9.13 -5.22
C ALA A 45 4.68 8.47 -3.83
N ALA A 46 5.12 9.12 -2.74
CA ALA A 46 5.21 8.53 -1.42
C ALA A 46 3.88 7.95 -0.89
N PRO A 47 2.72 8.62 -1.00
CA PRO A 47 1.46 8.04 -0.53
C PRO A 47 1.08 6.77 -1.29
N LEU A 48 1.34 6.70 -2.59
CA LEU A 48 1.05 5.53 -3.41
C LEU A 48 2.01 4.37 -3.09
N ILE A 49 3.30 4.67 -2.94
CA ILE A 49 4.29 3.68 -2.51
C ILE A 49 3.90 3.15 -1.12
N GLY A 50 3.55 4.04 -0.20
CA GLY A 50 3.10 3.68 1.14
C GLY A 50 1.87 2.78 1.13
N ALA A 51 0.86 3.11 0.32
CA ALA A 51 -0.37 2.32 0.18
C ALA A 51 -0.11 0.91 -0.39
N ALA A 52 0.73 0.82 -1.43
CA ALA A 52 1.10 -0.47 -2.02
C ALA A 52 1.90 -1.34 -1.04
N VAL A 53 2.87 -0.74 -0.35
CA VAL A 53 3.67 -1.43 0.67
C VAL A 53 2.80 -1.85 1.87
N ALA A 54 1.81 -1.03 2.25
CA ALA A 54 0.86 -1.35 3.31
C ALA A 54 -0.01 -2.57 2.96
N SER A 55 -0.41 -2.71 1.70
CA SER A 55 -1.23 -3.84 1.24
C SER A 55 -0.46 -5.16 1.19
N ALA A 56 0.87 -5.12 1.10
CA ALA A 56 1.70 -6.31 0.85
C ALA A 56 1.67 -7.35 1.99
N PRO A 57 1.75 -7.04 3.31
CA PRO A 57 1.80 -8.04 4.37
C PRO A 57 0.60 -8.98 4.38
N VAL A 58 -0.61 -8.43 4.24
CA VAL A 58 -1.85 -9.22 4.22
C VAL A 58 -1.97 -10.05 2.93
N ILE A 59 -1.54 -9.51 1.78
CA ILE A 59 -1.51 -10.25 0.53
C ILE A 59 -0.51 -11.41 0.62
N LEU A 60 0.69 -11.19 1.17
CA LEU A 60 1.69 -12.23 1.38
C LEU A 60 1.21 -13.35 2.30
N ALA A 61 0.31 -13.07 3.27
CA ALA A 61 -0.31 -14.06 4.16
C ALA A 61 -1.27 -15.03 3.45
N GLY A 62 -1.62 -14.78 2.18
CA GLY A 62 -2.38 -15.70 1.32
C GLY A 62 -3.87 -15.80 1.64
N ARG A 63 -4.52 -16.86 1.10
CA ARG A 63 -5.96 -17.16 1.25
C ARG A 63 -6.88 -15.99 0.85
N GLY A 64 -6.52 -15.26 -0.22
CA GLY A 64 -7.29 -14.11 -0.66
C GLY A 64 -7.24 -12.95 0.34
N GLY A 65 -6.17 -12.83 1.11
CA GLY A 65 -5.92 -11.76 2.06
C GLY A 65 -5.71 -10.42 1.32
N ILE A 66 -6.81 -9.83 0.88
CA ILE A 66 -6.83 -8.48 0.30
C ILE A 66 -7.54 -7.57 1.30
N ASP A 67 -6.88 -6.50 1.71
CA ASP A 67 -7.45 -5.48 2.59
C ASP A 67 -7.87 -4.27 1.77
N ILE A 68 -9.19 -4.15 1.56
CA ILE A 68 -9.78 -3.05 0.79
C ILE A 68 -9.84 -1.77 1.64
N SER A 69 -9.69 -1.86 2.98
CA SER A 69 -9.80 -0.71 3.88
C SER A 69 -8.54 0.17 3.94
N VAL A 70 -7.45 -0.21 3.27
CA VAL A 70 -6.17 0.55 3.26
C VAL A 70 -6.39 2.01 2.83
N GLY A 71 -7.07 2.24 1.70
CA GLY A 71 -7.35 3.60 1.23
C GLY A 71 -8.24 4.41 2.18
N PRO A 72 -9.42 3.92 2.59
CA PRO A 72 -10.23 4.58 3.60
C PRO A 72 -9.53 4.84 4.93
N LEU A 73 -8.63 3.94 5.38
CA LEU A 73 -7.81 4.18 6.57
C LEU A 73 -6.84 5.35 6.36
N MET A 74 -6.24 5.48 5.18
CA MET A 74 -5.42 6.65 4.84
C MET A 74 -6.24 7.94 4.92
N GLY A 75 -7.46 7.95 4.36
CA GLY A 75 -8.38 9.08 4.41
C GLY A 75 -8.86 9.39 5.83
N PHE A 76 -9.15 8.37 6.62
CA PHE A 76 -9.52 8.52 8.02
C PHE A 76 -8.38 9.13 8.85
N VAL A 77 -7.14 8.66 8.66
CA VAL A 77 -5.94 9.24 9.30
C VAL A 77 -5.76 10.71 8.89
N ASN A 78 -5.98 11.05 7.62
CA ASN A 78 -5.94 12.43 7.14
C ASN A 78 -6.97 13.32 7.88
N ALA A 79 -8.21 12.88 7.96
CA ALA A 79 -9.28 13.59 8.69
C ALA A 79 -9.00 13.66 10.21
N LEU A 80 -8.58 12.55 10.82
CA LEU A 80 -8.24 12.48 12.24
C LEU A 80 -7.15 13.49 12.61
N VAL A 81 -6.07 13.51 11.82
CA VAL A 81 -4.91 14.37 12.10
C VAL A 81 -5.26 15.85 12.00
N ILE A 82 -5.95 16.24 10.95
CA ILE A 82 -6.24 17.67 10.73
C ILE A 82 -7.49 18.10 11.51
N GLN A 83 -8.62 17.45 11.30
CA GLN A 83 -9.87 17.91 11.91
C GLN A 83 -9.89 17.69 13.42
N VAL A 84 -9.54 16.47 13.87
CA VAL A 84 -9.69 16.13 15.29
C VAL A 84 -8.49 16.60 16.11
N LEU A 85 -7.28 16.13 15.75
CA LEU A 85 -6.10 16.39 16.58
C LEU A 85 -5.64 17.85 16.46
N PHE A 86 -5.50 18.38 15.24
CA PHE A 86 -4.93 19.70 15.04
C PHE A 86 -5.93 20.82 15.27
N LEU A 87 -7.08 20.81 14.56
CA LEU A 87 -8.03 21.92 14.61
C LEU A 87 -8.90 21.90 15.87
N ASN A 88 -9.45 20.74 16.26
CA ASN A 88 -10.37 20.68 17.42
C ASN A 88 -9.63 20.61 18.76
N LEU A 89 -8.52 19.84 18.84
CA LEU A 89 -7.77 19.65 20.10
C LEU A 89 -6.52 20.52 20.20
N GLY A 90 -6.13 21.27 19.16
CA GLY A 90 -4.95 22.13 19.15
C GLY A 90 -3.60 21.37 19.20
N VAL A 91 -3.62 20.05 18.92
CA VAL A 91 -2.42 19.21 18.98
C VAL A 91 -1.63 19.37 17.70
N SER A 92 -0.45 20.01 17.78
CA SER A 92 0.45 20.18 16.63
C SER A 92 1.73 19.33 16.72
N SER A 93 2.01 18.69 17.86
CA SER A 93 3.24 17.95 18.10
C SER A 93 3.33 16.66 17.28
N PRO A 94 4.42 16.41 16.52
CA PRO A 94 4.63 15.16 15.80
C PRO A 94 4.71 13.96 16.75
N TRP A 95 5.20 14.15 17.97
CA TRP A 95 5.34 13.11 19.01
C TRP A 95 4.00 12.59 19.54
N ILE A 96 2.90 13.30 19.30
CA ILE A 96 1.54 12.86 19.63
C ILE A 96 0.80 12.41 18.37
N ILE A 97 0.88 13.18 17.29
CA ILE A 97 0.15 12.91 16.05
C ILE A 97 0.59 11.59 15.42
N VAL A 98 1.91 11.35 15.30
CA VAL A 98 2.43 10.15 14.64
C VAL A 98 2.06 8.88 15.42
N PRO A 99 2.33 8.75 16.73
CA PRO A 99 1.91 7.58 17.49
C PRO A 99 0.38 7.38 17.50
N ALA A 100 -0.41 8.44 17.60
CA ALA A 100 -1.87 8.35 17.57
C ALA A 100 -2.36 7.76 16.23
N ALA A 101 -1.84 8.25 15.11
CA ALA A 101 -2.17 7.72 13.78
C ALA A 101 -1.78 6.24 13.65
N LEU A 102 -0.56 5.86 14.09
CA LEU A 102 -0.08 4.47 14.04
C LEU A 102 -0.90 3.54 14.93
N LEU A 103 -1.29 3.99 16.14
CA LEU A 103 -2.15 3.22 17.04
C LEU A 103 -3.54 2.98 16.44
N VAL A 104 -4.12 4.00 15.81
CA VAL A 104 -5.39 3.85 15.08
C VAL A 104 -5.22 2.86 13.93
N GLY A 105 -4.15 2.96 13.16
CA GLY A 105 -3.84 2.00 12.11
C GLY A 105 -3.72 0.58 12.65
N ALA A 106 -2.99 0.38 13.74
CA ALA A 106 -2.84 -0.91 14.40
C ALA A 106 -4.19 -1.46 14.89
N ALA A 107 -5.05 -0.61 15.47
CA ALA A 107 -6.36 -1.00 15.96
C ALA A 107 -7.29 -1.44 14.83
N VAL A 108 -7.34 -0.69 13.72
CA VAL A 108 -8.13 -1.04 12.53
C VAL A 108 -7.60 -2.33 11.91
N GLY A 109 -6.28 -2.47 11.76
CA GLY A 109 -5.66 -3.70 11.28
C GLY A 109 -5.96 -4.90 12.18
N ALA A 110 -5.89 -4.72 13.51
CA ALA A 110 -6.24 -5.76 14.48
C ALA A 110 -7.73 -6.17 14.35
N ALA A 111 -8.64 -5.19 14.21
CA ALA A 111 -10.06 -5.47 14.00
C ALA A 111 -10.29 -6.30 12.73
N ASN A 112 -9.72 -5.90 11.59
CA ASN A 112 -9.76 -6.67 10.34
C ASN A 112 -9.17 -8.08 10.53
N GLY A 113 -8.03 -8.17 11.22
CA GLY A 113 -7.38 -9.43 11.53
C GLY A 113 -8.26 -10.35 12.37
N VAL A 114 -8.94 -9.85 13.40
CA VAL A 114 -9.91 -10.60 14.22
C VAL A 114 -11.08 -11.09 13.37
N LEU A 115 -11.69 -10.20 12.57
CA LEU A 115 -12.79 -10.55 11.69
C LEU A 115 -12.40 -11.66 10.70
N ALA A 116 -11.24 -11.53 10.04
CA ALA A 116 -10.81 -12.45 9.00
C ALA A 116 -10.25 -13.78 9.55
N THR A 117 -9.57 -13.76 10.71
CA THR A 117 -8.82 -14.94 11.19
C THR A 117 -9.48 -15.66 12.34
N ILE A 118 -10.10 -14.95 13.29
CA ILE A 118 -10.76 -15.52 14.46
C ILE A 118 -12.23 -15.79 14.15
N LEU A 119 -12.97 -14.80 13.66
CA LEU A 119 -14.36 -14.94 13.23
C LEU A 119 -14.49 -15.63 11.87
N ARG A 120 -13.38 -15.79 11.15
CA ARG A 120 -13.29 -16.51 9.87
C ARG A 120 -14.19 -15.94 8.77
N ILE A 121 -14.48 -14.66 8.82
CA ILE A 121 -15.19 -13.93 7.77
C ILE A 121 -14.26 -13.85 6.55
N GLN A 122 -14.81 -13.97 5.35
CA GLN A 122 -14.01 -13.81 4.13
C GLN A 122 -13.28 -12.45 4.14
N PRO A 123 -11.96 -12.40 3.92
CA PRO A 123 -11.16 -11.18 4.06
C PRO A 123 -11.74 -9.97 3.33
N ILE A 124 -12.14 -10.13 2.07
CA ILE A 124 -12.73 -9.06 1.27
C ILE A 124 -14.01 -8.51 1.91
N VAL A 125 -14.87 -9.39 2.46
CA VAL A 125 -16.14 -8.97 3.10
C VAL A 125 -15.86 -8.22 4.40
N ALA A 126 -14.94 -8.73 5.24
CA ALA A 126 -14.55 -8.08 6.49
C ALA A 126 -13.99 -6.68 6.24
N THR A 127 -13.04 -6.56 5.31
CA THR A 127 -12.36 -5.30 5.01
C THR A 127 -13.24 -4.32 4.22
N LEU A 128 -14.22 -4.83 3.45
CA LEU A 128 -15.24 -3.98 2.83
C LEU A 128 -16.17 -3.37 3.88
N GLY A 129 -16.56 -4.13 4.91
CA GLY A 129 -17.30 -3.59 6.05
C GLY A 129 -16.52 -2.46 6.73
N THR A 130 -15.24 -2.67 7.02
CA THR A 130 -14.36 -1.66 7.61
C THR A 130 -14.16 -0.46 6.67
N TYR A 131 -14.04 -0.68 5.36
CA TYR A 131 -14.02 0.37 4.33
C TYR A 131 -15.22 1.32 4.47
N LEU A 132 -16.44 0.76 4.52
CA LEU A 132 -17.66 1.55 4.63
C LEU A 132 -17.75 2.29 5.96
N ILE A 133 -17.37 1.65 7.07
CA ILE A 133 -17.34 2.28 8.40
C ILE A 133 -16.35 3.45 8.41
N LEU A 134 -15.11 3.25 7.95
CA LEU A 134 -14.10 4.30 7.93
C LEU A 134 -14.51 5.47 7.03
N THR A 135 -15.07 5.19 5.85
CA THR A 135 -15.57 6.22 4.94
C THR A 135 -16.72 7.01 5.58
N GLY A 136 -17.69 6.32 6.18
CA GLY A 136 -18.81 6.96 6.85
C GLY A 136 -18.37 7.84 8.04
N VAL A 137 -17.49 7.31 8.89
CA VAL A 137 -16.93 8.07 10.02
C VAL A 137 -16.11 9.27 9.51
N THR A 138 -15.31 9.10 8.48
CA THR A 138 -14.54 10.20 7.88
C THR A 138 -15.45 11.32 7.41
N LEU A 139 -16.51 11.01 6.66
CA LEU A 139 -17.49 12.00 6.20
C LEU A 139 -18.26 12.66 7.33
N THR A 140 -18.48 11.95 8.44
CA THR A 140 -19.17 12.50 9.62
C THR A 140 -18.30 13.53 10.35
N ILE A 141 -17.01 13.25 10.52
CA ILE A 141 -16.08 14.17 11.22
C ILE A 141 -15.52 15.26 10.30
N LEU A 142 -15.52 15.01 8.99
CA LEU A 142 -15.00 15.90 7.95
C LEU A 142 -15.98 15.93 6.77
N PRO A 143 -17.08 16.72 6.83
CA PRO A 143 -18.08 16.76 5.77
C PRO A 143 -17.60 17.49 4.51
N ALA A 144 -16.58 18.33 4.61
CA ALA A 144 -15.98 19.07 3.49
C ALA A 144 -14.48 19.21 3.69
N PRO A 145 -13.71 19.40 2.60
CA PRO A 145 -12.27 19.65 2.71
C PRO A 145 -11.96 20.86 3.62
N ILE A 146 -10.93 20.71 4.47
CA ILE A 146 -10.49 21.73 5.40
C ILE A 146 -8.96 21.73 5.54
N GLY A 147 -8.38 22.86 5.87
CA GLY A 147 -6.94 22.99 6.12
C GLY A 147 -6.61 24.28 6.87
N PRO A 148 -5.33 24.55 7.09
CA PRO A 148 -4.14 23.80 6.65
C PRO A 148 -3.72 22.68 7.60
N ALA A 149 -2.82 21.79 7.14
CA ALA A 149 -2.10 20.84 7.99
C ALA A 149 -1.03 21.55 8.83
N PRO A 150 -0.55 20.96 9.95
CA PRO A 150 0.59 21.44 10.72
C PRO A 150 1.83 21.63 9.84
N ASP A 151 2.64 22.68 10.12
CA ASP A 151 3.76 23.07 9.25
C ASP A 151 4.83 21.98 9.11
N TRP A 152 5.14 21.26 10.20
CA TRP A 152 6.10 20.15 10.15
C TRP A 152 5.62 19.03 9.22
N LEU A 153 4.31 18.80 9.16
CA LEU A 153 3.74 17.75 8.31
C LEU A 153 3.77 18.19 6.84
N LYS A 154 3.47 19.46 6.54
CA LYS A 154 3.65 20.03 5.20
C LYS A 154 5.11 19.99 4.73
N ALA A 155 6.06 20.23 5.63
CA ALA A 155 7.49 20.14 5.33
C ALA A 155 7.93 18.71 4.92
N MET A 156 7.19 17.68 5.31
CA MET A 156 7.44 16.29 4.89
C MET A 156 7.00 15.99 3.45
N ALA A 157 6.34 16.92 2.74
CA ALA A 157 5.79 16.71 1.39
C ALA A 157 6.83 16.59 0.27
N GLY A 158 8.07 16.96 0.52
CA GLY A 158 9.15 16.94 -0.49
C GLY A 158 10.19 15.86 -0.21
N PRO A 159 11.47 16.23 -0.18
CA PRO A 159 12.58 15.30 0.07
C PRO A 159 12.44 14.52 1.38
N LEU A 160 11.82 15.12 2.41
CA LEU A 160 11.63 14.48 3.70
C LEU A 160 10.62 13.32 3.68
N SER A 161 9.84 13.14 2.62
CA SER A 161 8.97 11.97 2.44
C SER A 161 9.74 10.64 2.37
N VAL A 162 11.06 10.69 2.12
CA VAL A 162 11.95 9.53 2.26
C VAL A 162 11.94 8.95 3.67
N VAL A 163 11.76 9.79 4.70
CA VAL A 163 11.86 9.37 6.12
C VAL A 163 10.80 8.32 6.47
N PRO A 164 9.48 8.57 6.31
CA PRO A 164 8.47 7.55 6.62
C PRO A 164 8.60 6.32 5.71
N LEU A 165 8.96 6.46 4.44
CA LEU A 165 9.22 5.31 3.55
C LEU A 165 10.41 4.48 4.03
N ALA A 166 11.50 5.13 4.43
CA ALA A 166 12.68 4.45 4.99
C ALA A 166 12.36 3.75 6.31
N LEU A 167 11.55 4.35 7.18
CA LEU A 167 11.11 3.73 8.43
C LEU A 167 10.28 2.47 8.19
N ILE A 168 9.34 2.50 7.23
CA ILE A 168 8.59 1.31 6.82
C ILE A 168 9.54 0.26 6.25
N GLY A 169 10.45 0.65 5.37
CA GLY A 169 11.46 -0.24 4.78
C GLY A 169 12.35 -0.87 5.85
N LEU A 170 12.84 -0.08 6.81
CA LEU A 170 13.65 -0.56 7.94
C LEU A 170 12.85 -1.53 8.83
N CYS A 171 11.62 -1.18 9.19
CA CYS A 171 10.72 -2.06 9.94
C CYS A 171 10.57 -3.41 9.24
N TRP A 172 10.34 -3.41 7.92
CA TRP A 172 10.24 -4.65 7.15
C TRP A 172 11.55 -5.42 7.07
N LEU A 173 12.69 -4.74 6.93
CA LEU A 173 14.01 -5.39 6.95
C LEU A 173 14.30 -6.06 8.29
N LEU A 174 13.87 -5.44 9.39
CA LEU A 174 13.95 -6.05 10.73
C LEU A 174 13.04 -7.28 10.82
N ILE A 175 11.78 -7.18 10.34
CA ILE A 175 10.84 -8.30 10.30
C ILE A 175 11.42 -9.47 9.48
N ARG A 176 12.07 -9.20 8.35
CA ARG A 176 12.71 -10.23 7.52
C ARG A 176 13.86 -10.98 8.21
N ARG A 177 14.42 -10.42 9.26
CA ARG A 177 15.45 -11.08 10.09
C ARG A 177 14.86 -11.92 11.23
N THR A 178 13.54 -11.88 11.42
CA THR A 178 12.82 -12.68 12.41
C THR A 178 12.21 -13.94 11.78
N PRO A 179 11.95 -14.99 12.55
CA PRO A 179 11.22 -16.17 12.06
C PRO A 179 9.83 -15.86 11.51
N TYR A 180 9.23 -14.74 11.92
CA TYR A 180 7.90 -14.33 11.46
C TYR A 180 7.80 -14.21 9.95
N HIS A 181 8.84 -13.68 9.28
CA HIS A 181 8.82 -13.54 7.82
C HIS A 181 8.71 -14.90 7.11
N ASP A 182 9.48 -15.89 7.57
CA ASP A 182 9.46 -17.24 6.97
C ASP A 182 8.11 -17.93 7.23
N LEU A 183 7.55 -17.76 8.44
CA LEU A 183 6.22 -18.23 8.77
C LEU A 183 5.13 -17.57 7.91
N LEU A 184 5.24 -16.26 7.67
CA LEU A 184 4.32 -15.50 6.81
C LEU A 184 4.33 -16.06 5.37
N MET A 185 5.51 -16.30 4.82
CA MET A 185 5.68 -16.84 3.46
C MET A 185 5.21 -18.31 3.37
N ALA A 186 5.44 -19.12 4.40
CA ALA A 186 4.96 -20.49 4.50
C ALA A 186 3.42 -20.54 4.53
N VAL A 187 2.80 -19.76 5.43
CA VAL A 187 1.33 -19.64 5.55
C VAL A 187 0.71 -19.14 4.25
N GLY A 188 1.35 -18.17 3.59
CA GLY A 188 0.87 -17.65 2.33
C GLY A 188 0.98 -18.60 1.15
N SER A 189 1.96 -19.52 1.19
CA SER A 189 2.17 -20.53 0.14
C SER A 189 1.18 -21.69 0.24
N ASP A 190 0.99 -22.24 1.43
CA ASP A 190 0.02 -23.30 1.74
C ASP A 190 -0.30 -23.29 3.23
N ASP A 191 -1.48 -22.75 3.58
CA ASP A 191 -1.91 -22.61 4.97
C ASP A 191 -2.25 -23.95 5.64
N ARG A 192 -2.66 -24.97 4.86
CA ARG A 192 -2.96 -26.29 5.39
C ARG A 192 -1.67 -27.03 5.75
N ALA A 193 -0.70 -27.02 4.84
CA ALA A 193 0.62 -27.61 5.11
C ALA A 193 1.32 -26.90 6.27
N ALA A 194 1.27 -25.55 6.34
CA ALA A 194 1.82 -24.78 7.46
C ALA A 194 1.15 -25.17 8.79
N TYR A 195 -0.18 -25.29 8.81
CA TYR A 195 -0.93 -25.71 10.02
C TYR A 195 -0.54 -27.10 10.49
N THR A 196 -0.45 -28.08 9.59
CA THR A 196 -0.03 -29.45 9.93
C THR A 196 1.41 -29.53 10.42
N ALA A 197 2.26 -28.60 10.01
CA ALA A 197 3.63 -28.43 10.51
C ALA A 197 3.70 -27.66 11.85
N GLY A 198 2.55 -27.35 12.48
CA GLY A 198 2.49 -26.70 13.80
C GLY A 198 2.60 -25.16 13.76
N VAL A 199 2.55 -24.52 12.57
CA VAL A 199 2.61 -23.06 12.47
C VAL A 199 1.30 -22.44 12.99
N PRO A 200 1.36 -21.41 13.87
CA PRO A 200 0.18 -20.72 14.39
C PRO A 200 -0.41 -19.76 13.35
N VAL A 201 -1.05 -20.31 12.29
CA VAL A 201 -1.57 -19.59 11.11
C VAL A 201 -2.40 -18.35 11.47
N THR A 202 -3.29 -18.48 12.47
CA THR A 202 -4.14 -17.37 12.94
C THR A 202 -3.31 -16.19 13.43
N ARG A 203 -2.29 -16.45 14.27
CA ARG A 203 -1.41 -15.38 14.80
C ARG A 203 -0.60 -14.72 13.71
N VAL A 204 -0.06 -15.53 12.77
CA VAL A 204 0.74 -15.01 11.65
C VAL A 204 -0.09 -14.07 10.79
N ARG A 205 -1.33 -14.44 10.44
CA ARG A 205 -2.23 -13.59 9.66
C ARG A 205 -2.69 -12.36 10.43
N LEU A 206 -3.02 -12.49 11.71
CA LEU A 206 -3.43 -11.35 12.54
C LEU A 206 -2.32 -10.28 12.59
N ILE A 207 -1.07 -10.69 12.79
CA ILE A 207 0.07 -9.76 12.75
C ILE A 207 0.21 -9.12 11.36
N ALA A 208 -0.03 -9.84 10.27
CA ALA A 208 0.00 -9.27 8.93
C ALA A 208 -1.04 -8.15 8.75
N TYR A 209 -2.27 -8.32 9.28
CA TYR A 209 -3.28 -7.26 9.27
C TYR A 209 -2.88 -6.05 10.11
N VAL A 210 -2.30 -6.26 11.31
CA VAL A 210 -1.80 -5.16 12.14
C VAL A 210 -0.70 -4.38 11.43
N LEU A 211 0.25 -5.06 10.79
CA LEU A 211 1.30 -4.42 9.99
C LEU A 211 0.71 -3.62 8.82
N THR A 212 -0.27 -4.20 8.11
CA THR A 212 -1.00 -3.50 7.04
C THR A 212 -1.65 -2.22 7.57
N GLY A 213 -2.32 -2.27 8.73
CA GLY A 213 -2.93 -1.08 9.33
C GLY A 213 -1.92 0.00 9.73
N ILE A 214 -0.80 -0.38 10.35
CA ILE A 214 0.29 0.55 10.72
C ILE A 214 0.90 1.22 9.48
N PHE A 215 1.19 0.45 8.44
CA PHE A 215 1.76 0.98 7.21
C PHE A 215 0.75 1.85 6.44
N ALA A 216 -0.54 1.49 6.45
CA ALA A 216 -1.60 2.30 5.86
C ALA A 216 -1.78 3.64 6.59
N ALA A 217 -1.67 3.65 7.93
CA ALA A 217 -1.68 4.90 8.70
C ALA A 217 -0.46 5.77 8.38
N SER A 218 0.72 5.17 8.22
CA SER A 218 1.92 5.89 7.76
C SER A 218 1.72 6.49 6.37
N ALA A 219 1.09 5.74 5.44
CA ALA A 219 0.72 6.23 4.11
C ALA A 219 -0.31 7.38 4.18
N GLY A 220 -1.24 7.33 5.14
CA GLY A 220 -2.19 8.40 5.44
C GLY A 220 -1.50 9.69 5.90
N LEU A 221 -0.45 9.59 6.73
CA LEU A 221 0.39 10.74 7.11
C LEU A 221 1.13 11.33 5.90
N MET A 222 1.68 10.48 5.01
CA MET A 222 2.31 10.93 3.77
C MET A 222 1.30 11.61 2.84
N LEU A 223 0.08 11.09 2.75
CA LEU A 223 -1.01 11.69 2.00
C LEU A 223 -1.38 13.07 2.56
N THR A 224 -1.53 13.17 3.87
CA THR A 224 -1.82 14.44 4.57
C THR A 224 -0.71 15.46 4.34
N SER A 225 0.53 15.02 4.39
CA SER A 225 1.70 15.83 4.06
C SER A 225 1.63 16.37 2.63
N LEU A 226 1.36 15.49 1.65
CA LEU A 226 1.33 15.83 0.23
C LEU A 226 0.25 16.88 -0.09
N ILE A 227 -0.98 16.69 0.41
CA ILE A 227 -2.08 17.60 0.09
C ILE A 227 -2.12 18.84 0.99
N GLY A 228 -1.46 18.80 2.15
CA GLY A 228 -1.39 19.93 3.10
C GLY A 228 -2.73 20.33 3.72
N SER A 229 -3.77 19.51 3.55
CA SER A 229 -5.15 19.71 3.96
C SER A 229 -5.83 18.37 4.25
N ALA A 230 -7.07 18.38 4.74
CA ALA A 230 -7.91 17.21 4.85
C ALA A 230 -8.98 17.19 3.75
N ASP A 231 -9.14 16.03 3.09
CA ASP A 231 -10.19 15.77 2.10
C ASP A 231 -10.85 14.42 2.40
N PRO A 232 -12.18 14.38 2.67
CA PRO A 232 -12.86 13.15 3.06
C PRO A 232 -12.91 12.10 1.94
N ASN A 233 -12.74 12.49 0.67
CA ASN A 233 -12.94 11.62 -0.49
C ASN A 233 -11.62 11.08 -1.07
N ILE A 234 -10.47 11.57 -0.61
CA ILE A 234 -9.19 11.25 -1.27
C ILE A 234 -8.71 9.83 -0.94
N GLY A 235 -8.94 9.35 0.28
CA GLY A 235 -8.44 8.06 0.75
C GLY A 235 -8.89 6.87 -0.12
N PRO A 236 -10.19 6.69 -0.38
CA PRO A 236 -10.72 5.59 -1.18
C PRO A 236 -10.08 5.42 -2.55
N THR A 237 -9.60 6.49 -3.17
CA THR A 237 -8.97 6.45 -4.50
C THR A 237 -7.68 5.62 -4.52
N TYR A 238 -7.00 5.46 -3.38
CA TYR A 238 -5.76 4.68 -3.27
C TYR A 238 -5.99 3.17 -3.18
N THR A 239 -7.19 2.70 -2.84
CA THR A 239 -7.45 1.27 -2.58
C THR A 239 -7.10 0.37 -3.77
N LEU A 240 -7.76 0.59 -4.90
CA LEU A 240 -7.58 -0.26 -6.08
C LEU A 240 -6.20 -0.04 -6.73
N ILE A 241 -5.72 1.19 -6.72
CA ILE A 241 -4.41 1.54 -7.30
C ILE A 241 -3.29 0.86 -6.51
N ALA A 242 -3.39 0.80 -5.17
CA ALA A 242 -2.41 0.10 -4.33
C ALA A 242 -2.38 -1.41 -4.62
N ILE A 243 -3.55 -2.06 -4.77
CA ILE A 243 -3.62 -3.48 -5.11
C ILE A 243 -3.04 -3.73 -6.51
N ALA A 244 -3.36 -2.87 -7.49
CA ALA A 244 -2.79 -2.93 -8.83
C ALA A 244 -1.27 -2.77 -8.82
N ALA A 245 -0.73 -1.85 -8.00
CA ALA A 245 0.69 -1.66 -7.81
C ALA A 245 1.38 -2.90 -7.24
N VAL A 246 0.79 -3.53 -6.22
CA VAL A 246 1.31 -4.77 -5.62
C VAL A 246 1.37 -5.90 -6.66
N ALA A 247 0.30 -6.06 -7.46
CA ALA A 247 0.23 -7.07 -8.50
C ALA A 247 1.24 -6.81 -9.62
N LEU A 248 1.35 -5.55 -10.10
CA LEU A 248 2.30 -5.12 -11.12
C LEU A 248 3.74 -5.34 -10.66
N GLY A 249 4.02 -5.09 -9.37
CA GLY A 249 5.31 -5.33 -8.74
C GLY A 249 5.69 -6.81 -8.59
N GLY A 250 4.87 -7.74 -9.12
CA GLY A 250 5.14 -9.18 -9.12
C GLY A 250 4.92 -9.87 -7.78
N VAL A 251 4.16 -9.26 -6.88
CA VAL A 251 3.68 -9.91 -5.65
C VAL A 251 2.47 -10.77 -6.00
N SER A 252 2.52 -12.05 -5.62
CA SER A 252 1.41 -12.97 -5.88
C SER A 252 0.19 -12.61 -5.03
N LEU A 253 -0.94 -12.33 -5.67
CA LEU A 253 -2.21 -12.10 -4.98
C LEU A 253 -2.76 -13.36 -4.28
N ALA A 254 -2.26 -14.54 -4.65
CA ALA A 254 -2.56 -15.78 -3.95
C ALA A 254 -1.76 -15.94 -2.63
N GLY A 255 -0.69 -15.15 -2.45
CA GLY A 255 0.18 -15.18 -1.28
C GLY A 255 1.49 -15.93 -1.48
N GLY A 256 2.32 -15.95 -0.45
CA GLY A 256 3.54 -16.76 -0.34
C GLY A 256 4.69 -16.41 -1.31
N ARG A 257 4.53 -15.39 -2.16
CA ARG A 257 5.55 -15.00 -3.15
C ARG A 257 5.55 -13.49 -3.38
N GLY A 258 6.75 -12.90 -3.47
CA GLY A 258 6.96 -11.47 -3.64
C GLY A 258 7.53 -10.82 -2.39
N GLY A 259 7.27 -9.54 -2.22
CA GLY A 259 7.72 -8.76 -1.07
C GLY A 259 7.48 -7.26 -1.24
N LEU A 260 7.75 -6.48 -0.18
CA LEU A 260 7.49 -5.04 -0.18
C LEU A 260 8.29 -4.29 -1.26
N GLY A 261 9.49 -4.76 -1.58
CA GLY A 261 10.29 -4.15 -2.67
C GLY A 261 9.59 -4.23 -4.01
N GLY A 262 8.96 -5.37 -4.33
CA GLY A 262 8.13 -5.52 -5.53
C GLY A 262 6.94 -4.56 -5.51
N ALA A 263 6.19 -4.49 -4.40
CA ALA A 263 5.08 -3.57 -4.26
C ALA A 263 5.50 -2.10 -4.45
N ALA A 264 6.65 -1.71 -3.89
CA ALA A 264 7.20 -0.36 -4.07
C ALA A 264 7.57 -0.06 -5.52
N ILE A 265 8.22 -1.00 -6.22
CA ILE A 265 8.55 -0.85 -7.65
C ILE A 265 7.27 -0.70 -8.48
N GLY A 266 6.27 -1.56 -8.26
CA GLY A 266 5.00 -1.45 -8.98
C GLY A 266 4.25 -0.15 -8.70
N ALA A 267 4.37 0.42 -7.49
CA ALA A 267 3.82 1.73 -7.19
C ALA A 267 4.55 2.86 -7.92
N ILE A 268 5.87 2.77 -8.03
CA ILE A 268 6.67 3.71 -8.82
C ILE A 268 6.31 3.59 -10.31
N ASP A 269 6.11 2.38 -10.83
CA ASP A 269 5.68 2.16 -12.22
C ASP A 269 4.34 2.84 -12.50
N ILE A 270 3.36 2.67 -11.59
CA ILE A 270 2.05 3.35 -11.73
C ILE A 270 2.22 4.87 -11.64
N PHE A 271 3.03 5.37 -10.72
CA PHE A 271 3.32 6.80 -10.62
C PHE A 271 3.96 7.37 -11.91
N LEU A 272 4.93 6.67 -12.48
CA LEU A 272 5.57 7.06 -13.73
C LEU A 272 4.59 6.99 -14.92
N LEU A 273 3.73 5.99 -14.94
CA LEU A 273 2.66 5.89 -15.94
C LEU A 273 1.68 7.06 -15.82
N GLN A 274 1.25 7.40 -14.60
CA GLN A 274 0.42 8.59 -14.35
C GLN A 274 1.09 9.86 -14.84
N SER A 275 2.38 10.03 -14.51
CA SER A 275 3.19 11.17 -14.92
C SER A 275 3.25 11.29 -16.45
N LEU A 276 3.45 10.17 -17.14
CA LEU A 276 3.51 10.11 -18.60
C LEU A 276 2.15 10.48 -19.23
N LEU A 277 1.07 9.87 -18.76
CA LEU A 277 -0.26 10.12 -19.28
C LEU A 277 -0.73 11.57 -19.01
N THR A 278 -0.34 12.16 -17.88
CA THR A 278 -0.59 13.57 -17.59
C THR A 278 0.15 14.48 -18.58
N THR A 279 1.34 14.12 -19.04
CA THR A 279 2.09 14.86 -20.07
C THR A 279 1.33 14.91 -21.40
N PHE A 280 0.53 13.89 -21.70
CA PHE A 280 -0.34 13.86 -22.89
C PHE A 280 -1.75 14.43 -22.64
N ASN A 281 -1.99 15.12 -21.52
CA ASN A 281 -3.30 15.66 -21.13
C ASN A 281 -4.42 14.60 -21.10
N VAL A 282 -4.07 13.35 -20.78
CA VAL A 282 -5.04 12.28 -20.65
C VAL A 282 -5.89 12.50 -19.38
N SER A 283 -7.20 12.39 -19.50
CA SER A 283 -8.10 12.65 -18.37
C SER A 283 -7.92 11.62 -17.23
N THR A 284 -8.21 12.04 -16.00
CA THR A 284 -8.17 11.17 -14.82
C THR A 284 -9.07 9.94 -14.95
N TYR A 285 -10.16 10.04 -15.71
CA TYR A 285 -11.06 8.91 -15.96
C TYR A 285 -10.39 7.81 -16.81
N VAL A 286 -9.61 8.18 -17.81
CA VAL A 286 -8.83 7.23 -18.62
C VAL A 286 -7.74 6.58 -17.77
N LEU A 287 -7.14 7.31 -16.83
CA LEU A 287 -6.21 6.75 -15.86
C LEU A 287 -6.87 5.65 -15.00
N GLN A 288 -8.10 5.87 -14.52
CA GLN A 288 -8.84 4.87 -13.75
C GLN A 288 -9.13 3.62 -14.58
N ILE A 289 -9.48 3.77 -15.87
CA ILE A 289 -9.63 2.63 -16.80
C ILE A 289 -8.32 1.86 -16.93
N ALA A 290 -7.19 2.57 -17.10
CA ALA A 290 -5.87 1.94 -17.22
C ALA A 290 -5.51 1.12 -15.95
N TYR A 291 -5.79 1.64 -14.74
CA TYR A 291 -5.57 0.90 -13.49
C TYR A 291 -6.42 -0.36 -13.39
N GLY A 292 -7.70 -0.27 -13.76
CA GLY A 292 -8.59 -1.42 -13.81
C GLY A 292 -8.09 -2.49 -14.77
N LEU A 293 -7.64 -2.10 -15.97
CA LEU A 293 -7.06 -3.01 -16.96
C LEU A 293 -5.76 -3.66 -16.46
N ILE A 294 -4.86 -2.88 -15.86
CA ILE A 294 -3.62 -3.39 -15.26
C ILE A 294 -3.93 -4.45 -14.20
N LEU A 295 -4.88 -4.18 -13.32
CA LEU A 295 -5.29 -5.12 -12.28
C LEU A 295 -5.85 -6.42 -12.88
N VAL A 296 -6.76 -6.33 -13.84
CA VAL A 296 -7.35 -7.50 -14.52
C VAL A 296 -6.27 -8.33 -15.21
N ILE A 297 -5.38 -7.68 -15.98
CA ILE A 297 -4.28 -8.36 -16.68
C ILE A 297 -3.35 -9.05 -15.67
N ALA A 298 -2.98 -8.37 -14.58
CA ALA A 298 -2.11 -8.93 -13.54
C ALA A 298 -2.75 -10.17 -12.88
N VAL A 299 -4.05 -10.12 -12.55
CA VAL A 299 -4.80 -11.25 -11.98
C VAL A 299 -4.86 -12.42 -12.95
N VAL A 300 -5.19 -12.15 -14.23
CA VAL A 300 -5.26 -13.18 -15.28
C VAL A 300 -3.89 -13.84 -15.48
N LEU A 301 -2.82 -13.05 -15.58
CA LEU A 301 -1.46 -13.59 -15.74
C LEU A 301 -1.05 -14.47 -14.55
N THR A 302 -1.38 -14.04 -13.33
CA THR A 302 -1.12 -14.83 -12.11
C THR A 302 -1.89 -16.16 -12.14
N ALA A 303 -3.18 -16.13 -12.48
CA ALA A 303 -4.02 -17.32 -12.56
C ALA A 303 -3.55 -18.30 -13.64
N VAL A 304 -3.12 -17.80 -14.81
CA VAL A 304 -2.57 -18.63 -15.89
C VAL A 304 -1.25 -19.27 -15.47
N GLN A 305 -0.36 -18.51 -14.82
CA GLN A 305 0.92 -19.05 -14.32
C GLN A 305 0.71 -20.15 -13.28
N GLU A 306 -0.25 -20.02 -12.39
CA GLU A 306 -0.59 -21.07 -11.40
C GLU A 306 -1.13 -22.33 -12.05
N ARG A 307 -2.00 -22.21 -13.06
CA ARG A 307 -2.51 -23.37 -13.81
C ARG A 307 -1.37 -24.12 -14.55
N LEU A 308 -0.45 -23.37 -15.14
CA LEU A 308 0.70 -23.97 -15.85
C LEU A 308 1.69 -24.63 -14.88
N SER A 309 1.86 -24.12 -13.68
CA SER A 309 2.74 -24.73 -12.67
C SER A 309 2.17 -26.02 -12.11
N ARG A 310 0.84 -26.10 -11.90
CA ARG A 310 0.14 -27.33 -11.45
C ARG A 310 0.13 -28.46 -12.47
N ARG A 311 0.28 -28.15 -13.76
CA ARG A 311 0.33 -29.20 -14.83
C ARG A 311 1.73 -29.80 -15.01
N LYS A 312 2.76 -29.23 -14.38
CA LYS A 312 4.17 -29.67 -14.50
C LYS A 312 4.71 -30.37 -13.25
N GLY A 313 3.94 -30.48 -12.20
CA GLY A 313 4.19 -31.27 -10.99
C GLY A 313 3.15 -32.37 -10.83
#